data_4588194977ab29adb26479c349ef7ba5
#
_entry.id   4588194977ab29adb26479c349ef7ba5
#
_cell.length_a   1.000
_cell.length_b   1.000
_cell.length_c   1.000
_cell.angle_alpha   90.00
_cell.angle_beta   90.00
_cell.angle_gamma   90.00
#
_symmetry.space_group_name_H-M   'P 1'
#
loop_
_entity.id
_entity.type
_entity.pdbx_description
1 polymer ?
#
loop_
_entity_poly.entity_id
_entity_poly.type
_entity_poly.pdbx_seq_one_letter_code
_entity_poly.pdbx_strand_id
1 'polypeptide(L)'
;MLSLKKLSKRFGGVVAVDKVDLDVTRGEVHALIGPNGAGKTTLISLIAGTMPSDQGEILFLNDYLTHTKPHARVAAGLARSYQITSIFRRFSVLDNLALAVQARSGSSFSFWKPVAAEGALFDEARAIADEVDLANKVSSIAAHLSHGEQRALEVGLALATRPKLVLLDEPMAGMGPEESRRMVELIERIGASVTVLLVEHDMDAVFRLASRISVLVDGRIVATGAPAAIRADPAVRRAYLGEDLAA
;
A
#
# COMPACT_ATOMS: atom_id res chain seq x y z
N MET A 1 -7.25 1.46 -14.07
CA MET A 1 -7.73 1.03 -12.75
C MET A 1 -7.83 2.20 -11.76
N LEU A 2 -6.74 2.85 -11.42
CA LEU A 2 -6.69 4.14 -10.72
C LEU A 2 -6.20 5.20 -11.70
N SER A 3 -6.84 6.38 -11.73
CA SER A 3 -6.40 7.52 -12.53
C SER A 3 -6.49 8.79 -11.69
N LEU A 4 -5.39 9.50 -11.62
CA LEU A 4 -5.30 10.82 -10.99
C LEU A 4 -5.20 11.86 -12.10
N LYS A 5 -6.00 12.93 -12.01
CA LYS A 5 -6.02 14.00 -13.01
C LYS A 5 -5.78 15.34 -12.32
N LYS A 6 -4.63 15.96 -12.62
CA LYS A 6 -4.19 17.28 -12.12
C LYS A 6 -4.36 17.42 -10.60
N LEU A 7 -4.08 16.32 -9.87
CA LEU A 7 -4.24 16.27 -8.42
C LEU A 7 -3.26 17.22 -7.76
N SER A 8 -3.76 18.07 -6.85
CA SER A 8 -2.93 19.09 -6.20
C SER A 8 -3.22 19.18 -4.71
N LYS A 9 -2.16 19.47 -3.93
CA LYS A 9 -2.21 19.71 -2.49
C LYS A 9 -1.18 20.73 -2.05
N ARG A 10 -1.64 21.71 -1.24
CA ARG A 10 -0.78 22.73 -0.64
C ARG A 10 -0.91 22.72 0.87
N PHE A 11 0.16 23.09 1.54
CA PHE A 11 0.22 23.33 2.98
C PHE A 11 0.79 24.74 3.20
N GLY A 12 -0.09 25.69 3.41
CA GLY A 12 0.32 27.10 3.45
C GLY A 12 1.02 27.54 2.16
N GLY A 13 2.28 27.92 2.25
CA GLY A 13 3.09 28.32 1.09
C GLY A 13 3.70 27.17 0.30
N VAL A 14 3.70 25.93 0.85
CA VAL A 14 4.38 24.79 0.25
C VAL A 14 3.40 24.02 -0.63
N VAL A 15 3.78 23.75 -1.89
CA VAL A 15 3.05 22.87 -2.81
C VAL A 15 3.63 21.47 -2.67
N ALA A 16 2.91 20.57 -2.00
CA ALA A 16 3.38 19.19 -1.77
C ALA A 16 3.04 18.24 -2.93
N VAL A 17 1.94 18.51 -3.65
CA VAL A 17 1.54 17.80 -4.87
C VAL A 17 1.05 18.84 -5.86
N ASP A 18 1.62 18.89 -7.06
CA ASP A 18 1.36 19.92 -8.06
C ASP A 18 0.92 19.30 -9.39
N LYS A 19 -0.40 19.33 -9.61
CA LYS A 19 -1.06 18.88 -10.85
C LYS A 19 -0.61 17.48 -11.30
N VAL A 20 -0.52 16.55 -10.37
CA VAL A 20 -0.09 15.18 -10.66
C VAL A 20 -1.15 14.48 -11.50
N ASP A 21 -0.69 13.95 -12.64
CA ASP A 21 -1.37 12.96 -13.46
C ASP A 21 -0.68 11.61 -13.26
N LEU A 22 -1.42 10.56 -12.89
CA LEU A 22 -0.89 9.21 -12.66
C LEU A 22 -1.95 8.18 -12.99
N ASP A 23 -1.58 7.18 -13.78
CA ASP A 23 -2.45 6.05 -14.10
C ASP A 23 -1.81 4.75 -13.57
N VAL A 24 -2.60 3.95 -12.83
CA VAL A 24 -2.24 2.60 -12.41
C VAL A 24 -3.13 1.60 -13.13
N THR A 25 -2.52 0.65 -13.83
CA THR A 25 -3.20 -0.38 -14.61
C THR A 25 -3.58 -1.56 -13.71
N ARG A 26 -4.63 -2.27 -14.04
CA ARG A 26 -5.02 -3.47 -13.30
C ARG A 26 -3.96 -4.57 -13.44
N GLY A 27 -3.60 -5.20 -12.33
CA GLY A 27 -2.67 -6.33 -12.30
C GLY A 27 -1.20 -5.94 -12.37
N GLU A 28 -0.86 -4.63 -12.29
CA GLU A 28 0.53 -4.20 -12.20
C GLU A 28 0.97 -3.95 -10.75
N VAL A 29 2.25 -4.13 -10.50
CA VAL A 29 2.95 -3.53 -9.38
C VAL A 29 3.54 -2.21 -9.89
N HIS A 30 2.94 -1.10 -9.52
CA HIS A 30 3.38 0.24 -9.89
C HIS A 30 4.18 0.85 -8.74
N ALA A 31 5.44 1.16 -8.95
CA ALA A 31 6.24 1.84 -7.93
C ALA A 31 6.18 3.37 -8.11
N LEU A 32 6.04 4.08 -7.00
CA LEU A 32 6.18 5.53 -6.91
C LEU A 32 7.45 5.84 -6.13
N ILE A 33 8.46 6.33 -6.81
CA ILE A 33 9.76 6.68 -6.22
C ILE A 33 9.99 8.19 -6.26
N GLY A 34 11.01 8.66 -5.54
CA GLY A 34 11.38 10.07 -5.50
C GLY A 34 12.15 10.42 -4.23
N PRO A 35 12.85 11.55 -4.18
CA PRO A 35 13.62 11.97 -3.01
C PRO A 35 12.72 12.19 -1.78
N ASN A 36 13.36 12.31 -0.61
CA ASN A 36 12.65 12.70 0.61
C ASN A 36 12.04 14.10 0.43
N GLY A 37 10.79 14.26 0.88
CA GLY A 37 10.06 15.51 0.68
C GLY A 37 9.41 15.70 -0.69
N ALA A 38 9.58 14.78 -1.64
CA ALA A 38 8.98 14.88 -2.98
C ALA A 38 7.45 14.88 -3.01
N GLY A 39 6.77 14.51 -1.90
CA GLY A 39 5.31 14.48 -1.82
C GLY A 39 4.70 13.07 -1.90
N LYS A 40 5.49 12.00 -1.88
CA LYS A 40 5.02 10.59 -2.01
C LYS A 40 3.95 10.23 -0.97
N THR A 41 4.24 10.40 0.31
CA THR A 41 3.30 10.11 1.41
C THR A 41 2.05 10.99 1.34
N THR A 42 2.20 12.24 0.90
CA THR A 42 1.05 13.15 0.65
C THR A 42 0.19 12.57 -0.46
N LEU A 43 0.77 12.18 -1.60
CA LEU A 43 0.04 11.62 -2.73
C LEU A 43 -0.71 10.34 -2.32
N ILE A 44 -0.06 9.41 -1.61
CA ILE A 44 -0.71 8.21 -1.06
C ILE A 44 -1.87 8.57 -0.12
N SER A 45 -1.70 9.59 0.73
CA SER A 45 -2.75 10.04 1.66
C SER A 45 -3.95 10.64 0.94
N LEU A 46 -3.73 11.36 -0.17
CA LEU A 46 -4.80 11.84 -1.04
C LEU A 46 -5.55 10.68 -1.69
N ILE A 47 -4.82 9.67 -2.23
CA ILE A 47 -5.42 8.48 -2.86
C ILE A 47 -6.20 7.66 -1.83
N ALA A 48 -5.69 7.48 -0.62
CA ALA A 48 -6.36 6.77 0.47
C ALA A 48 -7.56 7.54 1.06
N GLY A 49 -7.67 8.85 0.80
CA GLY A 49 -8.73 9.71 1.33
C GLY A 49 -8.56 10.12 2.80
N THR A 50 -7.38 9.86 3.38
CA THR A 50 -7.04 10.32 4.73
C THR A 50 -6.74 11.83 4.75
N MET A 51 -6.54 12.42 3.57
CA MET A 51 -6.35 13.84 3.35
C MET A 51 -7.15 14.29 2.14
N PRO A 52 -7.85 15.43 2.18
CA PRO A 52 -8.55 15.99 1.02
C PRO A 52 -7.56 16.64 0.06
N SER A 53 -7.78 16.48 -1.25
CA SER A 53 -7.09 17.25 -2.28
C SER A 53 -7.66 18.67 -2.35
N ASP A 54 -6.85 19.61 -2.81
CA ASP A 54 -7.30 20.99 -3.05
C ASP A 54 -7.86 21.15 -4.47
N GLN A 55 -7.32 20.39 -5.44
CA GLN A 55 -7.75 20.37 -6.83
C GLN A 55 -7.53 19.00 -7.46
N GLY A 56 -8.16 18.76 -8.61
CA GLY A 56 -8.00 17.56 -9.40
C GLY A 56 -8.99 16.47 -9.04
N GLU A 57 -8.84 15.33 -9.69
CA GLU A 57 -9.78 14.22 -9.62
C GLU A 57 -9.06 12.90 -9.32
N ILE A 58 -9.71 12.04 -8.57
CA ILE A 58 -9.30 10.66 -8.32
C ILE A 58 -10.40 9.75 -8.83
N LEU A 59 -10.10 8.96 -9.85
CA LEU A 59 -10.99 7.94 -10.42
C LEU A 59 -10.45 6.56 -10.06
N PHE A 60 -11.31 5.70 -9.57
CA PHE A 60 -11.00 4.30 -9.29
C PHE A 60 -12.10 3.41 -9.84
N LEU A 61 -11.76 2.49 -10.75
CA LEU A 61 -12.70 1.61 -11.45
C LEU A 61 -13.86 2.37 -12.13
N ASN A 62 -13.58 3.55 -12.68
CA ASN A 62 -14.50 4.51 -13.30
C ASN A 62 -15.40 5.30 -12.33
N ASP A 63 -15.27 5.10 -11.01
CA ASP A 63 -15.98 5.89 -10.01
C ASP A 63 -15.11 7.05 -9.50
N TYR A 64 -15.73 8.22 -9.30
CA TYR A 64 -15.06 9.37 -8.70
C TYR A 64 -14.93 9.19 -7.18
N LEU A 65 -13.67 9.10 -6.69
CA LEU A 65 -13.38 8.96 -5.26
C LEU A 65 -12.88 10.27 -4.61
N THR A 66 -12.75 11.36 -5.35
CA THR A 66 -12.09 12.60 -4.90
C THR A 66 -12.60 13.08 -3.52
N HIS A 67 -13.91 13.06 -3.30
CA HIS A 67 -14.54 13.53 -2.06
C HIS A 67 -15.07 12.40 -1.17
N THR A 68 -14.73 11.15 -1.48
CA THR A 68 -15.20 10.01 -0.67
C THR A 68 -14.32 9.82 0.57
N LYS A 69 -14.96 9.38 1.66
CA LYS A 69 -14.28 9.08 2.93
C LYS A 69 -13.44 7.80 2.81
N PRO A 70 -12.39 7.60 3.65
CA PRO A 70 -11.53 6.43 3.60
C PRO A 70 -12.28 5.09 3.62
N HIS A 71 -13.28 4.92 4.50
CA HIS A 71 -14.04 3.68 4.60
C HIS A 71 -14.82 3.35 3.32
N ALA A 72 -15.32 4.36 2.59
CA ALA A 72 -15.99 4.16 1.32
C ALA A 72 -15.00 3.74 0.22
N ARG A 73 -13.75 4.23 0.26
CA ARG A 73 -12.69 3.78 -0.65
C ARG A 73 -12.30 2.33 -0.39
N VAL A 74 -12.21 1.93 0.89
CA VAL A 74 -11.99 0.52 1.25
C VAL A 74 -13.14 -0.35 0.74
N ALA A 75 -14.39 0.07 0.92
CA ALA A 75 -15.56 -0.65 0.40
C ALA A 75 -15.56 -0.75 -1.14
N ALA A 76 -15.01 0.24 -1.86
CA ALA A 76 -14.81 0.18 -3.30
C ALA A 76 -13.67 -0.76 -3.73
N GLY A 77 -12.82 -1.20 -2.78
CA GLY A 77 -11.70 -2.11 -3.01
C GLY A 77 -10.33 -1.45 -3.07
N LEU A 78 -10.17 -0.23 -2.50
CA LEU A 78 -8.90 0.46 -2.38
C LEU A 78 -8.44 0.40 -0.93
N ALA A 79 -7.46 -0.45 -0.61
CA ALA A 79 -6.88 -0.59 0.72
C ALA A 79 -5.53 0.10 0.82
N ARG A 80 -5.13 0.47 2.05
CA ARG A 80 -3.80 0.99 2.37
C ARG A 80 -3.24 0.25 3.58
N SER A 81 -1.97 -0.20 3.51
CA SER A 81 -1.20 -0.51 4.70
C SER A 81 -0.74 0.81 5.34
N TYR A 82 -0.96 0.97 6.63
CA TYR A 82 -0.61 2.22 7.31
C TYR A 82 0.84 2.18 7.79
N GLN A 83 1.55 3.30 7.65
CA GLN A 83 2.92 3.50 8.11
C GLN A 83 3.04 3.49 9.66
N ILE A 84 1.95 3.80 10.37
CA ILE A 84 1.85 3.65 11.83
C ILE A 84 1.06 2.37 12.10
N THR A 85 1.68 1.44 12.83
CA THR A 85 1.13 0.13 13.20
C THR A 85 -0.34 0.22 13.62
N SER A 86 -1.25 -0.09 12.69
CA SER A 86 -2.70 -0.11 12.95
C SER A 86 -3.18 -1.46 13.47
N ILE A 87 -2.25 -2.26 14.04
CA ILE A 87 -2.55 -3.55 14.65
C ILE A 87 -3.05 -3.38 16.08
N PHE A 88 -3.97 -4.21 16.48
CA PHE A 88 -4.37 -4.34 17.87
C PHE A 88 -3.30 -5.13 18.62
N ARG A 89 -2.32 -4.42 19.19
CA ARG A 89 -1.09 -4.98 19.77
C ARG A 89 -1.32 -6.04 20.86
N ARG A 90 -2.44 -5.96 21.58
CA ARG A 90 -2.80 -6.90 22.67
C ARG A 90 -3.57 -8.12 22.18
N PHE A 91 -3.96 -8.15 20.91
CA PHE A 91 -4.70 -9.24 20.30
C PHE A 91 -3.73 -10.21 19.62
N SER A 92 -4.16 -11.44 19.40
CA SER A 92 -3.41 -12.39 18.59
C SER A 92 -3.40 -11.97 17.13
N VAL A 93 -2.49 -12.56 16.33
CA VAL A 93 -2.49 -12.42 14.86
C VAL A 93 -3.86 -12.82 14.32
N LEU A 94 -4.39 -13.96 14.77
CA LEU A 94 -5.69 -14.47 14.32
C LEU A 94 -6.82 -13.49 14.62
N ASP A 95 -6.87 -12.94 15.83
CA ASP A 95 -7.93 -12.00 16.22
C ASP A 95 -7.86 -10.70 15.43
N ASN A 96 -6.64 -10.18 15.16
CA ASN A 96 -6.45 -9.02 14.30
C ASN A 96 -7.04 -9.25 12.92
N LEU A 97 -6.69 -10.36 12.28
CA LEU A 97 -7.18 -10.70 10.93
C LEU A 97 -8.69 -10.98 10.94
N ALA A 98 -9.18 -11.69 11.94
CA ALA A 98 -10.61 -12.00 12.09
C ALA A 98 -11.45 -10.72 12.20
N LEU A 99 -10.98 -9.72 12.96
CA LEU A 99 -11.65 -8.40 13.05
C LEU A 99 -11.71 -7.68 11.70
N ALA A 100 -10.65 -7.75 10.90
CA ALA A 100 -10.63 -7.13 9.58
C ALA A 100 -11.58 -7.84 8.60
N VAL A 101 -11.64 -9.18 8.63
CA VAL A 101 -12.60 -9.97 7.85
C VAL A 101 -14.04 -9.64 8.28
N GLN A 102 -14.30 -9.55 9.60
CA GLN A 102 -15.61 -9.20 10.16
C GLN A 102 -16.05 -7.78 9.72
N ALA A 103 -15.14 -6.80 9.79
CA ALA A 103 -15.45 -5.43 9.39
C ALA A 103 -15.89 -5.34 7.93
N ARG A 104 -15.29 -6.13 7.02
CA ARG A 104 -15.69 -6.21 5.62
C ARG A 104 -17.08 -6.82 5.46
N SER A 105 -17.41 -7.86 6.22
CA SER A 105 -18.68 -8.59 6.08
C SER A 105 -19.90 -7.80 6.52
N GLY A 106 -19.73 -6.61 7.12
CA GLY A 106 -20.83 -5.80 7.67
C GLY A 106 -21.52 -6.40 8.90
N SER A 107 -20.99 -7.51 9.42
CA SER A 107 -21.55 -8.27 10.55
C SER A 107 -21.26 -7.64 11.93
N SER A 108 -20.74 -6.43 11.98
CA SER A 108 -20.24 -5.77 13.20
C SER A 108 -21.26 -5.54 14.32
N PHE A 109 -22.56 -5.72 14.05
CA PHE A 109 -23.67 -5.53 15.02
C PHE A 109 -24.53 -6.78 15.25
N SER A 110 -24.10 -7.95 14.78
CA SER A 110 -24.89 -9.17 14.93
C SER A 110 -24.58 -9.91 16.24
N PHE A 111 -24.99 -9.34 17.37
CA PHE A 111 -24.87 -9.96 18.72
C PHE A 111 -25.66 -11.29 18.88
N TRP A 112 -26.41 -11.70 17.86
CA TRP A 112 -27.36 -12.83 17.93
C TRP A 112 -27.02 -14.01 17.01
N LYS A 113 -25.88 -13.99 16.32
CA LYS A 113 -25.49 -15.14 15.49
C LYS A 113 -24.68 -16.14 16.30
N PRO A 114 -25.02 -17.45 16.21
CA PRO A 114 -24.27 -18.48 16.95
C PRO A 114 -22.82 -18.57 16.47
N VAL A 115 -21.94 -19.03 17.38
CA VAL A 115 -20.50 -19.35 17.18
C VAL A 115 -20.22 -20.19 15.91
N ALA A 116 -21.19 -20.91 15.36
CA ALA A 116 -21.07 -21.63 14.08
C ALA A 116 -20.81 -20.71 12.86
N ALA A 117 -21.19 -19.42 12.92
CA ALA A 117 -20.85 -18.44 11.87
C ALA A 117 -19.42 -17.88 12.02
N GLU A 118 -18.79 -18.09 13.18
CA GLU A 118 -17.42 -17.66 13.47
C GLU A 118 -16.38 -18.59 12.84
N GLY A 119 -16.70 -19.86 12.59
CA GLY A 119 -15.79 -20.82 11.95
C GLY A 119 -15.27 -20.30 10.61
N ALA A 120 -16.15 -19.93 9.71
CA ALA A 120 -15.77 -19.44 8.38
C ALA A 120 -14.94 -18.14 8.44
N LEU A 121 -15.20 -17.26 9.43
CA LEU A 121 -14.43 -16.03 9.64
C LEU A 121 -13.00 -16.35 10.08
N PHE A 122 -12.83 -17.25 11.04
CA PHE A 122 -11.52 -17.68 11.51
C PHE A 122 -10.78 -18.52 10.47
N ASP A 123 -11.48 -19.29 9.65
CA ASP A 123 -10.85 -20.04 8.55
C ASP A 123 -10.31 -19.08 7.47
N GLU A 124 -11.04 -18.02 7.13
CA GLU A 124 -10.53 -16.98 6.24
C GLU A 124 -9.35 -16.23 6.89
N ALA A 125 -9.42 -15.90 8.18
CA ALA A 125 -8.32 -15.26 8.88
C ALA A 125 -7.05 -16.14 8.92
N ARG A 126 -7.17 -17.47 9.05
CA ARG A 126 -6.04 -18.41 8.96
C ARG A 126 -5.47 -18.46 7.55
N ALA A 127 -6.31 -18.47 6.51
CA ALA A 127 -5.85 -18.44 5.13
C ALA A 127 -5.05 -17.16 4.83
N ILE A 128 -5.49 -16.00 5.34
CA ILE A 128 -4.74 -14.75 5.21
C ILE A 128 -3.42 -14.81 6.01
N ALA A 129 -3.43 -15.39 7.21
CA ALA A 129 -2.21 -15.57 7.99
C ALA A 129 -1.17 -16.43 7.25
N ASP A 130 -1.63 -17.46 6.52
CA ASP A 130 -0.77 -18.28 5.67
C ASP A 130 -0.23 -17.47 4.47
N GLU A 131 -1.08 -16.69 3.81
CA GLU A 131 -0.69 -15.84 2.68
C GLU A 131 0.41 -14.82 3.04
N VAL A 132 0.43 -14.34 4.29
CA VAL A 132 1.43 -13.37 4.79
C VAL A 132 2.53 -14.01 5.66
N ASP A 133 2.76 -15.31 5.55
CA ASP A 133 3.80 -16.09 6.25
C ASP A 133 3.69 -16.05 7.79
N LEU A 134 2.48 -15.89 8.33
CA LEU A 134 2.21 -15.85 9.77
C LEU A 134 1.41 -17.08 10.28
N ALA A 135 1.26 -18.15 9.48
CA ALA A 135 0.50 -19.34 9.83
C ALA A 135 0.94 -19.96 11.18
N ASN A 136 2.25 -20.01 11.42
CA ASN A 136 2.85 -20.53 12.66
C ASN A 136 2.80 -19.56 13.84
N LYS A 137 2.29 -18.34 13.63
CA LYS A 137 2.19 -17.24 14.61
C LYS A 137 0.75 -16.84 14.92
N VAL A 138 -0.26 -17.57 14.44
CA VAL A 138 -1.69 -17.19 14.56
C VAL A 138 -2.13 -16.95 16.01
N SER A 139 -1.56 -17.67 16.97
CA SER A 139 -1.85 -17.51 18.40
C SER A 139 -0.92 -16.52 19.11
N SER A 140 0.09 -15.99 18.42
CA SER A 140 1.03 -15.04 19.02
C SER A 140 0.36 -13.68 19.19
N ILE A 141 0.63 -13.02 20.32
CA ILE A 141 0.19 -11.65 20.57
C ILE A 141 0.96 -10.73 19.62
N ALA A 142 0.27 -9.83 18.91
CA ALA A 142 0.86 -8.97 17.88
C ALA A 142 2.00 -8.08 18.40
N ALA A 143 1.97 -7.70 19.69
CA ALA A 143 3.07 -6.95 20.29
C ALA A 143 4.38 -7.73 20.41
N HIS A 144 4.35 -9.06 20.33
CA HIS A 144 5.53 -9.94 20.46
C HIS A 144 6.12 -10.35 19.11
N LEU A 145 5.52 -9.92 18.02
CA LEU A 145 6.04 -10.14 16.66
C LEU A 145 7.29 -9.27 16.42
N SER A 146 8.19 -9.76 15.58
CA SER A 146 9.29 -8.94 15.05
C SER A 146 8.73 -7.76 14.23
N HIS A 147 9.58 -6.81 13.89
CA HIS A 147 9.16 -5.67 13.08
C HIS A 147 8.64 -6.11 11.71
N GLY A 148 9.35 -7.03 11.04
CA GLY A 148 8.93 -7.60 9.77
C GLY A 148 7.62 -8.37 9.85
N GLU A 149 7.42 -9.18 10.92
CA GLU A 149 6.16 -9.89 11.15
C GLU A 149 4.98 -8.93 11.43
N GLN A 150 5.20 -7.81 12.13
CA GLN A 150 4.16 -6.80 12.32
C GLN A 150 3.77 -6.16 11.00
N ARG A 151 4.74 -5.87 10.12
CA ARG A 151 4.46 -5.34 8.78
C ARG A 151 3.75 -6.36 7.89
N ALA A 152 4.11 -7.64 7.97
CA ALA A 152 3.39 -8.70 7.27
C ALA A 152 1.93 -8.77 7.75
N LEU A 153 1.69 -8.65 9.07
CA LEU A 153 0.33 -8.58 9.62
C LEU A 153 -0.45 -7.36 9.09
N GLU A 154 0.18 -6.18 8.98
CA GLU A 154 -0.46 -4.99 8.39
C GLU A 154 -0.88 -5.21 6.93
N VAL A 155 -0.02 -5.86 6.15
CA VAL A 155 -0.37 -6.28 4.79
C VAL A 155 -1.55 -7.25 4.82
N GLY A 156 -1.54 -8.23 5.73
CA GLY A 156 -2.66 -9.16 5.92
C GLY A 156 -3.97 -8.47 6.26
N LEU A 157 -3.95 -7.43 7.11
CA LEU A 157 -5.14 -6.62 7.42
C LEU A 157 -5.69 -5.91 6.17
N ALA A 158 -4.81 -5.40 5.30
CA ALA A 158 -5.22 -4.82 4.03
C ALA A 158 -5.85 -5.89 3.11
N LEU A 159 -5.23 -7.08 2.99
CA LEU A 159 -5.75 -8.19 2.19
C LEU A 159 -7.10 -8.74 2.71
N ALA A 160 -7.33 -8.71 4.03
CA ALA A 160 -8.60 -9.12 4.65
C ALA A 160 -9.80 -8.31 4.13
N THR A 161 -9.57 -7.11 3.61
CA THR A 161 -10.62 -6.31 2.96
C THR A 161 -10.95 -6.77 1.54
N ARG A 162 -10.24 -7.78 0.99
CA ARG A 162 -10.32 -8.26 -0.40
C ARG A 162 -10.15 -7.11 -1.41
N PRO A 163 -9.04 -6.40 -1.35
CA PRO A 163 -8.83 -5.21 -2.16
C PRO A 163 -8.63 -5.57 -3.64
N LYS A 164 -8.95 -4.60 -4.50
CA LYS A 164 -8.59 -4.62 -5.93
C LYS A 164 -7.29 -3.86 -6.17
N LEU A 165 -6.97 -2.90 -5.29
CA LEU A 165 -5.73 -2.13 -5.25
C LEU A 165 -5.26 -1.98 -3.81
N VAL A 166 -4.00 -2.33 -3.54
CA VAL A 166 -3.33 -2.08 -2.26
C VAL A 166 -2.30 -0.97 -2.42
N LEU A 167 -2.34 0.00 -1.52
CA LEU A 167 -1.32 1.03 -1.36
C LEU A 167 -0.36 0.59 -0.27
N LEU A 168 0.91 0.37 -0.63
CA LEU A 168 1.99 0.03 0.29
C LEU A 168 2.94 1.22 0.41
N ASP A 169 3.05 1.80 1.61
CA ASP A 169 3.84 2.99 1.87
C ASP A 169 5.06 2.63 2.72
N GLU A 170 6.22 2.50 2.07
CA GLU A 170 7.50 2.09 2.63
C GLU A 170 7.40 0.81 3.50
N PRO A 171 6.89 -0.31 2.94
CA PRO A 171 6.66 -1.53 3.72
C PRO A 171 7.93 -2.14 4.28
N MET A 172 9.11 -1.85 3.72
CA MET A 172 10.41 -2.37 4.15
C MET A 172 11.19 -1.42 5.07
N ALA A 173 10.63 -0.23 5.40
CA ALA A 173 11.30 0.74 6.25
C ALA A 173 11.68 0.17 7.63
N GLY A 174 12.95 0.30 8.01
CA GLY A 174 13.46 -0.16 9.31
C GLY A 174 13.71 -1.67 9.44
N MET A 175 13.58 -2.43 8.36
CA MET A 175 13.84 -3.86 8.32
C MET A 175 15.33 -4.17 8.09
N GLY A 176 15.79 -5.29 8.66
CA GLY A 176 17.06 -5.88 8.27
C GLY A 176 16.98 -6.57 6.90
N PRO A 177 18.14 -6.94 6.29
CA PRO A 177 18.17 -7.50 4.93
C PRO A 177 17.32 -8.75 4.76
N GLU A 178 17.27 -9.63 5.74
CA GLU A 178 16.50 -10.87 5.68
C GLU A 178 14.97 -10.60 5.76
N GLU A 179 14.53 -9.67 6.61
CA GLU A 179 13.13 -9.27 6.70
C GLU A 179 12.68 -8.56 5.42
N SER A 180 13.54 -7.67 4.86
CA SER A 180 13.28 -6.99 3.59
C SER A 180 13.12 -7.99 2.45
N ARG A 181 13.98 -9.01 2.37
CA ARG A 181 13.88 -10.07 1.37
C ARG A 181 12.54 -10.80 1.44
N ARG A 182 12.11 -11.19 2.66
CA ARG A 182 10.80 -11.84 2.87
C ARG A 182 9.63 -10.93 2.49
N MET A 183 9.72 -9.63 2.80
CA MET A 183 8.69 -8.67 2.41
C MET A 183 8.62 -8.52 0.89
N VAL A 184 9.76 -8.49 0.19
CA VAL A 184 9.80 -8.49 -1.29
C VAL A 184 9.10 -9.74 -1.85
N GLU A 185 9.41 -10.93 -1.35
CA GLU A 185 8.77 -12.18 -1.76
C GLU A 185 7.25 -12.17 -1.49
N LEU A 186 6.82 -11.61 -0.37
CA LEU A 186 5.41 -11.43 -0.05
C LEU A 186 4.72 -10.50 -1.06
N ILE A 187 5.32 -9.35 -1.35
CA ILE A 187 4.76 -8.37 -2.31
C ILE A 187 4.70 -8.97 -3.73
N GLU A 188 5.69 -9.78 -4.14
CA GLU A 188 5.66 -10.50 -5.42
C GLU A 188 4.45 -11.45 -5.50
N ARG A 189 4.19 -12.23 -4.44
CA ARG A 189 3.03 -13.15 -4.40
C ARG A 189 1.71 -12.38 -4.48
N ILE A 190 1.58 -11.31 -3.69
CA ILE A 190 0.38 -10.47 -3.68
C ILE A 190 0.17 -9.80 -5.04
N GLY A 191 1.24 -9.28 -5.65
CA GLY A 191 1.19 -8.61 -6.95
C GLY A 191 0.72 -9.50 -8.11
N ALA A 192 0.79 -10.82 -7.96
CA ALA A 192 0.25 -11.77 -8.94
C ALA A 192 -1.30 -11.79 -8.96
N SER A 193 -1.96 -11.40 -7.87
CA SER A 193 -3.42 -11.46 -7.69
C SER A 193 -4.08 -10.10 -7.50
N VAL A 194 -3.36 -9.14 -6.92
CA VAL A 194 -3.87 -7.81 -6.56
C VAL A 194 -3.01 -6.73 -7.21
N THR A 195 -3.62 -5.65 -7.66
CA THR A 195 -2.86 -4.47 -8.13
C THR A 195 -2.19 -3.79 -6.94
N VAL A 196 -0.92 -3.39 -7.08
CA VAL A 196 -0.16 -2.76 -5.99
C VAL A 196 0.36 -1.40 -6.45
N LEU A 197 0.13 -0.36 -5.65
CA LEU A 197 0.87 0.90 -5.73
C LEU A 197 1.84 0.94 -4.55
N LEU A 198 3.13 0.81 -4.86
CA LEU A 198 4.23 0.69 -3.91
C LEU A 198 5.00 2.00 -3.83
N VAL A 199 5.13 2.57 -2.65
CA VAL A 199 6.12 3.63 -2.37
C VAL A 199 7.30 2.98 -1.70
N GLU A 200 8.48 3.11 -2.28
CA GLU A 200 9.73 2.59 -1.73
C GLU A 200 10.93 3.44 -2.16
N HIS A 201 11.98 3.35 -1.38
CA HIS A 201 13.26 4.00 -1.64
C HIS A 201 14.41 3.00 -1.84
N ASP A 202 14.21 1.71 -1.54
CA ASP A 202 15.12 0.62 -1.88
C ASP A 202 14.98 0.31 -3.38
N MET A 203 15.97 0.74 -4.15
CA MET A 203 15.92 0.62 -5.60
C MET A 203 16.03 -0.82 -6.08
N ASP A 204 16.73 -1.70 -5.36
CA ASP A 204 16.84 -3.11 -5.72
C ASP A 204 15.47 -3.79 -5.60
N ALA A 205 14.76 -3.51 -4.51
CA ALA A 205 13.39 -3.98 -4.33
C ALA A 205 12.43 -3.39 -5.38
N VAL A 206 12.54 -2.09 -5.66
CA VAL A 206 11.71 -1.43 -6.68
C VAL A 206 11.92 -2.05 -8.05
N PHE A 207 13.18 -2.23 -8.49
CA PHE A 207 13.48 -2.82 -9.82
C PHE A 207 13.11 -4.29 -9.91
N ARG A 208 13.09 -5.02 -8.81
CA ARG A 208 12.64 -6.41 -8.76
C ARG A 208 11.12 -6.52 -8.85
N LEU A 209 10.39 -5.68 -8.11
CA LEU A 209 8.94 -5.80 -7.93
C LEU A 209 8.13 -5.11 -9.02
N ALA A 210 8.57 -3.91 -9.43
CA ALA A 210 7.73 -3.05 -10.25
C ALA A 210 7.72 -3.48 -11.72
N SER A 211 6.53 -3.55 -12.30
CA SER A 211 6.36 -3.60 -13.75
C SER A 211 6.38 -2.21 -14.39
N ARG A 212 6.08 -1.18 -13.59
CA ARG A 212 6.07 0.23 -14.00
C ARG A 212 6.48 1.13 -12.84
N ILE A 213 7.21 2.19 -13.12
CA ILE A 213 7.73 3.13 -12.13
C ILE A 213 7.34 4.55 -12.53
N SER A 214 6.82 5.34 -11.57
CA SER A 214 6.66 6.79 -11.68
C SER A 214 7.61 7.48 -10.73
N VAL A 215 8.27 8.52 -11.20
CA VAL A 215 9.24 9.31 -10.42
C VAL A 215 8.62 10.64 -10.05
N LEU A 216 8.47 10.88 -8.76
CA LEU A 216 7.94 12.12 -8.18
C LEU A 216 9.09 12.99 -7.68
N VAL A 217 9.17 14.24 -8.15
CA VAL A 217 10.15 15.25 -7.71
C VAL A 217 9.41 16.56 -7.52
N ASP A 218 9.60 17.21 -6.38
CA ASP A 218 8.98 18.50 -6.05
C ASP A 218 7.46 18.54 -6.32
N GLY A 219 6.77 17.46 -5.94
CA GLY A 219 5.33 17.31 -6.10
C GLY A 219 4.85 17.01 -7.51
N ARG A 220 5.73 16.75 -8.48
CA ARG A 220 5.38 16.49 -9.90
C ARG A 220 5.92 15.15 -10.38
N ILE A 221 5.15 14.44 -11.22
CA ILE A 221 5.68 13.29 -11.96
C ILE A 221 6.58 13.79 -13.07
N VAL A 222 7.86 13.42 -12.99
CA VAL A 222 8.88 13.82 -13.99
C VAL A 222 9.12 12.73 -15.03
N ALA A 223 8.87 11.47 -14.69
CA ALA A 223 9.00 10.34 -15.60
C ALA A 223 8.06 9.20 -15.18
N THR A 224 7.57 8.43 -16.14
CA THR A 224 6.85 7.18 -15.93
C THR A 224 7.22 6.18 -17.02
N GLY A 225 7.60 4.96 -16.64
CA GLY A 225 8.00 3.95 -17.61
C GLY A 225 8.32 2.60 -16.99
N ALA A 226 8.74 1.66 -17.84
CA ALA A 226 9.27 0.39 -17.38
C ALA A 226 10.59 0.57 -16.59
N PRO A 227 10.94 -0.33 -15.67
CA PRO A 227 12.14 -0.21 -14.82
C PRO A 227 13.42 0.10 -15.60
N ALA A 228 13.65 -0.57 -16.74
CA ALA A 228 14.83 -0.35 -17.58
C ALA A 228 14.87 1.06 -18.17
N ALA A 229 13.72 1.60 -18.60
CA ALA A 229 13.62 2.95 -19.15
C ALA A 229 13.90 4.01 -18.07
N ILE A 230 13.34 3.83 -16.85
CA ILE A 230 13.56 4.74 -15.72
C ILE A 230 15.03 4.73 -15.28
N ARG A 231 15.67 3.56 -15.23
CA ARG A 231 17.11 3.46 -14.92
C ARG A 231 18.00 4.20 -15.92
N ALA A 232 17.62 4.19 -17.20
CA ALA A 232 18.36 4.83 -18.27
C ALA A 232 18.06 6.33 -18.42
N ASP A 233 16.99 6.85 -17.82
CA ASP A 233 16.55 8.23 -17.99
C ASP A 233 17.52 9.23 -17.35
N PRO A 234 18.15 10.15 -18.13
CA PRO A 234 19.10 11.12 -17.59
C PRO A 234 18.47 12.13 -16.62
N ALA A 235 17.18 12.44 -16.75
CA ALA A 235 16.49 13.35 -15.84
C ALA A 235 16.28 12.68 -14.47
N VAL A 236 15.90 11.40 -14.46
CA VAL A 236 15.76 10.59 -13.25
C VAL A 236 17.11 10.42 -12.56
N ARG A 237 18.17 10.10 -13.32
CA ARG A 237 19.52 9.95 -12.75
C ARG A 237 19.99 11.25 -12.08
N ARG A 238 19.82 12.40 -12.70
CA ARG A 238 20.20 13.69 -12.11
C ARG A 238 19.35 14.08 -10.89
N ALA A 239 18.05 13.79 -10.92
CA ALA A 239 17.14 14.22 -9.88
C ALA A 239 17.11 13.30 -8.66
N TYR A 240 17.44 12.01 -8.83
CA TYR A 240 17.18 11.01 -7.79
C TYR A 240 18.29 9.96 -7.59
N LEU A 241 18.88 9.45 -8.68
CA LEU A 241 19.81 8.30 -8.57
C LEU A 241 21.26 8.71 -8.29
N GLY A 242 21.61 10.00 -8.41
CA GLY A 242 22.99 10.48 -8.30
C GLY A 242 23.92 9.91 -9.38
N GLU A 243 25.21 10.22 -9.29
CA GLU A 243 26.23 9.68 -10.22
C GLU A 243 26.63 8.23 -9.89
N ASP A 244 26.29 7.72 -8.69
CA ASP A 244 26.80 6.45 -8.14
C ASP A 244 26.21 5.16 -8.73
N LEU A 245 25.19 5.22 -9.57
CA LEU A 245 24.62 4.07 -10.29
C LEU A 245 25.13 3.95 -11.73
N ALA A 246 26.31 4.49 -12.01
CA ALA A 246 26.95 4.46 -13.33
C ALA A 246 28.01 3.34 -13.48
N ALA A 247 27.98 2.33 -12.61
CA ALA A 247 28.88 1.17 -12.67
C ALA A 247 28.12 -0.14 -12.90
#